data_39eabf87bea22cab214820139c294345
#
_entry.id   39eabf87bea22cab214820139c294345
#
_cell.length_a   1.000
_cell.length_b   1.000
_cell.length_c   1.000
_cell.angle_alpha   90.00
_cell.angle_beta   90.00
_cell.angle_gamma   90.00
#
_symmetry.space_group_name_H-M   'P 1'
#
loop_
_entity.id
_entity.type
_entity.pdbx_description
1 polymer ?
#
loop_
_entity_poly.entity_id
_entity_poly.type
_entity_poly.pdbx_seq_one_letter_code
_entity_poly.pdbx_strand_id
1 'polypeptide(L)'
;MTNQKKLLTLAVSSAVLVGCGGSGSSSVVGSDESVTPTTQIDASSYTDYTYFNLETGSEVSLTAAEAAASTAWHIGFRRNGAILNGGTSGIGNVEGALAAAQDDFYNGDDPDVNVFLNASDAIEEEHLLASYDTSLLTFVSDSENLAVSGDWYNYQHVGGGNPPNTSANSDNSWLIRSAEGDSYALMKATYFLYDYAHAEVTFEFDVQAQGTSQILDSNESFVVNVMPGQAECYDFDTAAEVACSDASWDVQFELPALPARGFNVRTNGGISGSGNGGVFGPLTTTDAEMYTSATIAPGSGRDISNHYVSDSNASIFTANEWYGYNLEGNHKLWPNYRTYTIDTDSTDADAKVYNLQIISYYDGAGTSGYPTIRYVENASN
;
A
#
# COMPACT_ATOMS: atom_id res chain seq x y z
N MET A 1 -15.83 -6.16 60.35
CA MET A 1 -15.08 -7.36 59.95
C MET A 1 -14.17 -6.95 58.80
N THR A 2 -12.92 -6.73 59.11
CA THR A 2 -11.87 -6.20 58.27
C THR A 2 -11.15 -7.35 57.56
N ASN A 3 -11.10 -7.34 56.24
CA ASN A 3 -10.23 -8.25 55.46
C ASN A 3 -9.13 -7.45 54.81
N GLN A 4 -7.92 -7.59 55.35
CA GLN A 4 -6.68 -7.09 54.76
C GLN A 4 -6.22 -8.02 53.64
N LYS A 5 -5.94 -7.45 52.45
CA LYS A 5 -5.22 -8.12 51.35
C LYS A 5 -3.71 -7.93 51.59
N LYS A 6 -2.98 -9.04 51.73
CA LYS A 6 -1.52 -9.07 51.82
C LYS A 6 -0.91 -8.85 50.41
N LEU A 7 -0.07 -7.85 50.29
CA LEU A 7 0.87 -7.69 49.18
C LEU A 7 2.02 -8.70 49.34
N LEU A 8 2.28 -9.49 48.32
CA LEU A 8 3.44 -10.37 48.27
C LEU A 8 4.51 -9.69 47.38
N THR A 9 5.57 -9.21 48.00
CA THR A 9 6.72 -8.64 47.30
C THR A 9 7.68 -9.77 46.98
N LEU A 10 7.92 -10.02 45.67
CA LEU A 10 8.90 -11.00 45.20
C LEU A 10 10.24 -10.28 44.99
N ALA A 11 11.23 -10.57 45.81
CA ALA A 11 12.59 -10.09 45.65
C ALA A 11 13.35 -11.06 44.74
N VAL A 12 13.85 -10.59 43.61
CA VAL A 12 14.77 -11.33 42.73
C VAL A 12 16.20 -11.03 43.18
N SER A 13 16.88 -12.03 43.70
CA SER A 13 18.28 -11.96 44.10
C SER A 13 19.17 -12.36 42.92
N SER A 14 19.96 -11.43 42.41
CA SER A 14 21.00 -11.69 41.40
C SER A 14 22.22 -12.32 42.07
N ALA A 15 22.53 -13.55 41.75
CA ALA A 15 23.78 -14.20 42.17
C ALA A 15 24.88 -13.96 41.10
N VAL A 16 25.90 -13.21 41.45
CA VAL A 16 27.12 -13.06 40.64
C VAL A 16 28.04 -14.21 41.01
N LEU A 17 28.33 -15.10 40.04
CA LEU A 17 29.37 -16.13 40.12
C LEU A 17 30.63 -15.63 39.48
N VAL A 18 31.64 -15.30 40.27
CA VAL A 18 33.02 -15.08 39.78
C VAL A 18 33.75 -16.42 39.78
N GLY A 19 34.01 -16.96 38.59
CA GLY A 19 34.85 -18.15 38.40
C GLY A 19 36.15 -17.76 37.70
N CYS A 20 37.26 -17.95 38.36
CA CYS A 20 38.61 -17.68 37.86
C CYS A 20 39.28 -18.96 37.30
N GLY A 21 39.86 -18.89 36.10
CA GLY A 21 41.05 -19.68 35.73
C GLY A 21 40.80 -20.86 34.78
N GLY A 22 41.33 -20.72 33.54
CA GLY A 22 41.62 -21.84 32.63
C GLY A 22 41.90 -21.33 31.23
N SER A 23 43.18 -21.21 30.84
CA SER A 23 43.62 -20.93 29.48
C SER A 23 43.27 -22.08 28.55
N GLY A 24 42.25 -21.88 27.74
CA GLY A 24 41.91 -22.69 26.59
C GLY A 24 41.51 -21.77 25.45
N SER A 25 42.26 -21.86 24.33
CA SER A 25 41.97 -21.17 23.10
C SER A 25 40.65 -21.73 22.54
N SER A 26 39.52 -21.17 22.95
CA SER A 26 38.24 -21.40 22.28
C SER A 26 37.99 -20.25 21.34
N SER A 27 37.91 -20.56 20.04
CA SER A 27 37.30 -19.69 19.05
C SER A 27 35.95 -19.22 19.61
N VAL A 28 35.83 -17.94 19.91
CA VAL A 28 34.58 -17.30 20.19
C VAL A 28 33.79 -17.39 18.89
N VAL A 29 32.88 -18.36 18.82
CA VAL A 29 31.74 -18.29 17.88
C VAL A 29 30.95 -17.07 18.36
N GLY A 30 31.02 -15.98 17.56
CA GLY A 30 30.20 -14.80 17.81
C GLY A 30 28.77 -15.23 17.96
N SER A 31 28.07 -14.71 18.95
CA SER A 31 26.64 -14.90 19.07
C SER A 31 25.99 -14.26 17.84
N ASP A 32 25.32 -15.06 17.03
CA ASP A 32 24.51 -14.60 15.89
C ASP A 32 23.22 -13.87 16.35
N GLU A 33 23.27 -13.14 17.44
CA GLU A 33 22.12 -12.38 17.94
C GLU A 33 22.24 -10.92 17.48
N SER A 34 21.16 -10.41 16.83
CA SER A 34 21.01 -9.00 16.50
C SER A 34 21.11 -8.15 17.77
N VAL A 35 21.85 -7.04 17.68
CA VAL A 35 22.08 -6.12 18.81
C VAL A 35 21.06 -4.98 18.86
N THR A 36 20.37 -4.70 17.75
CA THR A 36 19.37 -3.64 17.69
C THR A 36 18.06 -4.10 18.31
N PRO A 37 17.48 -3.32 19.24
CA PRO A 37 16.16 -3.62 19.80
C PRO A 37 15.09 -3.73 18.72
N THR A 38 14.20 -4.70 18.87
CA THR A 38 13.08 -4.93 17.96
C THR A 38 11.76 -4.54 18.62
N THR A 39 10.80 -4.09 17.81
CA THR A 39 9.43 -3.78 18.24
C THR A 39 8.46 -4.57 17.40
N GLN A 40 7.61 -5.38 18.03
CA GLN A 40 6.49 -6.05 17.38
C GLN A 40 5.24 -5.17 17.47
N ILE A 41 4.52 -5.04 16.36
CA ILE A 41 3.34 -4.18 16.22
C ILE A 41 2.13 -5.07 15.92
N ASP A 42 1.02 -4.86 16.63
CA ASP A 42 -0.25 -5.52 16.31
C ASP A 42 -0.94 -4.80 15.13
N ALA A 43 -0.69 -5.29 13.93
CA ALA A 43 -1.33 -4.86 12.69
C ALA A 43 -2.30 -5.94 12.15
N SER A 44 -2.90 -6.74 13.04
CA SER A 44 -3.76 -7.87 12.68
C SER A 44 -5.11 -7.45 12.10
N SER A 45 -5.54 -6.19 12.27
CA SER A 45 -6.75 -5.65 11.66
C SER A 45 -6.68 -5.66 10.13
N TYR A 46 -7.83 -5.95 9.49
CA TYR A 46 -7.98 -5.85 8.03
C TYR A 46 -8.46 -4.47 7.58
N THR A 47 -8.92 -3.63 8.53
CA THR A 47 -9.52 -2.32 8.26
C THR A 47 -8.73 -1.16 8.83
N ASP A 48 -8.15 -1.33 10.02
CA ASP A 48 -7.55 -0.24 10.79
C ASP A 48 -6.04 -0.33 10.79
N TYR A 49 -5.38 0.81 10.71
CA TYR A 49 -3.93 0.91 10.88
C TYR A 49 -3.56 1.03 12.36
N THR A 50 -2.47 0.42 12.76
CA THR A 50 -1.74 0.70 13.99
C THR A 50 -0.64 1.70 13.68
N TYR A 51 -0.68 2.86 14.32
CA TYR A 51 0.23 3.97 14.07
C TYR A 51 1.40 3.94 15.04
N PHE A 52 2.59 4.26 14.56
CA PHE A 52 3.84 4.22 15.34
C PHE A 52 4.64 5.50 15.16
N ASN A 53 5.25 5.97 16.27
CA ASN A 53 6.15 7.11 16.28
C ASN A 53 7.59 6.64 16.49
N LEU A 54 8.47 6.87 15.52
CA LEU A 54 9.86 6.42 15.54
C LEU A 54 10.70 7.15 16.60
N GLU A 55 10.39 8.40 16.92
CA GLU A 55 11.15 9.18 17.91
C GLU A 55 10.87 8.73 19.34
N THR A 56 9.61 8.45 19.65
CA THR A 56 9.21 7.97 20.99
C THR A 56 9.33 6.46 21.14
N GLY A 57 9.46 5.74 20.02
CA GLY A 57 9.53 4.27 20.02
C GLY A 57 8.24 3.60 20.48
N SER A 58 7.09 4.21 20.21
CA SER A 58 5.81 3.72 20.73
C SER A 58 4.65 3.83 19.74
N GLU A 59 3.66 2.97 19.92
CA GLU A 59 2.38 3.07 19.22
C GLU A 59 1.61 4.33 19.65
N VAL A 60 0.88 4.91 18.69
CA VAL A 60 0.01 6.07 18.87
C VAL A 60 -1.43 5.64 18.63
N SER A 61 -2.25 5.72 19.68
CA SER A 61 -3.66 5.30 19.61
C SER A 61 -4.50 6.40 18.95
N LEU A 62 -4.83 6.23 17.66
CA LEU A 62 -5.61 7.16 16.85
C LEU A 62 -6.63 6.36 16.03
N THR A 63 -7.81 6.93 15.82
CA THR A 63 -8.70 6.53 14.74
C THR A 63 -8.15 6.99 13.39
N ALA A 64 -8.65 6.44 12.28
CA ALA A 64 -8.23 6.85 10.94
C ALA A 64 -8.42 8.36 10.70
N ALA A 65 -9.54 8.93 11.17
CA ALA A 65 -9.82 10.37 11.04
C ALA A 65 -8.88 11.25 11.88
N GLU A 66 -8.52 10.80 13.09
CA GLU A 66 -7.54 11.49 13.93
C GLU A 66 -6.14 11.40 13.35
N ALA A 67 -5.75 10.25 12.81
CA ALA A 67 -4.45 10.03 12.19
C ALA A 67 -4.27 10.92 10.94
N ALA A 68 -5.29 11.04 10.09
CA ALA A 68 -5.27 11.90 8.91
C ALA A 68 -5.07 13.40 9.25
N ALA A 69 -5.37 13.81 10.48
CA ALA A 69 -5.23 15.20 10.96
C ALA A 69 -4.09 15.39 11.98
N SER A 70 -3.22 14.39 12.18
CA SER A 70 -2.22 14.37 13.24
C SER A 70 -0.80 14.22 12.68
N THR A 71 0.16 14.95 13.24
CA THR A 71 1.59 14.77 13.00
C THR A 71 2.27 13.87 14.04
N ALA A 72 1.50 13.26 14.95
CA ALA A 72 2.04 12.51 16.09
C ALA A 72 2.58 11.11 15.74
N TRP A 73 2.41 10.65 14.52
CA TRP A 73 2.87 9.34 14.06
C TRP A 73 3.74 9.49 12.80
N HIS A 74 4.59 8.51 12.52
CA HIS A 74 5.46 8.53 11.34
C HIS A 74 5.13 7.40 10.36
N ILE A 75 4.81 6.21 10.87
CA ILE A 75 4.51 5.03 10.08
C ILE A 75 3.26 4.33 10.59
N GLY A 76 2.40 3.87 9.69
CA GLY A 76 1.21 3.09 10.01
C GLY A 76 1.29 1.69 9.40
N PHE A 77 0.91 0.67 10.16
CA PHE A 77 0.91 -0.73 9.72
C PHE A 77 -0.50 -1.30 9.71
N ARG A 78 -0.84 -2.01 8.63
CA ARG A 78 -2.08 -2.79 8.52
C ARG A 78 -1.78 -4.06 7.74
N ARG A 79 -1.90 -5.21 8.39
CA ARG A 79 -1.47 -6.48 7.86
C ARG A 79 -0.01 -6.39 7.40
N ASN A 80 0.30 -6.75 6.15
CA ASN A 80 1.63 -6.62 5.54
C ASN A 80 1.90 -5.26 4.88
N GLY A 81 0.91 -4.37 4.85
CA GLY A 81 1.07 -3.02 4.29
C GLY A 81 1.59 -2.02 5.32
N ALA A 82 2.36 -1.06 4.83
CA ALA A 82 2.83 0.06 5.63
C ALA A 82 2.68 1.38 4.85
N ILE A 83 2.34 2.44 5.57
CA ILE A 83 2.14 3.81 5.05
C ILE A 83 2.97 4.79 5.88
N LEU A 84 3.29 5.94 5.28
CA LEU A 84 3.98 7.05 5.94
C LEU A 84 3.00 8.20 6.22
N ASN A 85 3.24 8.98 7.27
CA ASN A 85 2.45 10.18 7.58
C ASN A 85 2.86 11.34 6.67
N GLY A 86 2.63 11.20 5.38
CA GLY A 86 2.96 12.21 4.37
C GLY A 86 2.18 11.97 3.09
N GLY A 87 2.13 12.96 2.22
CA GLY A 87 1.41 12.88 0.94
C GLY A 87 -0.08 12.60 1.14
N THR A 88 -0.57 11.51 0.55
CA THR A 88 -2.00 11.13 0.61
C THR A 88 -2.39 10.40 1.89
N SER A 89 -1.42 9.93 2.68
CA SER A 89 -1.70 9.17 3.90
C SER A 89 -1.77 10.02 5.17
N GLY A 90 -1.26 11.26 5.15
CA GLY A 90 -1.30 12.14 6.33
C GLY A 90 -0.59 13.47 6.11
N ILE A 91 -0.62 14.32 7.16
CA ILE A 91 -0.15 15.72 7.11
C ILE A 91 1.23 15.94 7.75
N GLY A 92 1.92 14.87 8.15
CA GLY A 92 3.18 14.94 8.92
C GLY A 92 4.43 15.21 8.09
N ASN A 93 4.35 15.35 6.77
CA ASN A 93 5.47 15.52 5.83
C ASN A 93 6.53 14.41 5.91
N VAL A 94 6.16 13.24 6.39
CA VAL A 94 7.06 12.09 6.48
C VAL A 94 7.34 11.55 5.08
N GLU A 95 8.61 11.34 4.78
CA GLU A 95 9.04 10.76 3.50
C GLU A 95 9.93 9.54 3.73
N GLY A 96 9.96 8.64 2.75
CA GLY A 96 10.77 7.45 2.80
C GLY A 96 11.59 7.24 1.54
N ALA A 97 12.77 6.65 1.70
CA ALA A 97 13.63 6.25 0.60
C ALA A 97 14.12 4.81 0.79
N LEU A 98 14.41 4.11 -0.30
CA LEU A 98 15.08 2.81 -0.25
C LEU A 98 16.59 3.03 -0.15
N ALA A 99 17.19 2.69 0.98
CA ALA A 99 18.62 2.85 1.22
C ALA A 99 19.43 1.61 0.84
N ALA A 100 18.91 0.40 1.15
CA ALA A 100 19.50 -0.86 0.70
C ALA A 100 18.44 -1.75 0.06
N ALA A 101 18.59 -2.04 -1.22
CA ALA A 101 17.62 -2.76 -2.03
C ALA A 101 17.64 -4.28 -1.82
N GLN A 102 18.76 -4.82 -1.28
CA GLN A 102 18.96 -6.26 -1.08
C GLN A 102 18.76 -7.05 -2.40
N ASP A 103 19.45 -6.59 -3.45
CA ASP A 103 19.33 -7.14 -4.81
C ASP A 103 19.76 -8.61 -4.91
N ASP A 104 20.61 -9.08 -3.99
CA ASP A 104 21.04 -10.47 -3.87
C ASP A 104 19.91 -11.44 -3.45
N PHE A 105 18.84 -10.91 -2.86
CA PHE A 105 17.62 -11.69 -2.59
C PHE A 105 16.83 -12.04 -3.86
N TYR A 106 17.22 -11.51 -5.04
CA TYR A 106 16.47 -11.65 -6.27
C TYR A 106 17.35 -12.01 -7.46
N ASN A 107 16.82 -12.83 -8.37
CA ASN A 107 17.37 -13.10 -9.69
C ASN A 107 16.51 -12.38 -10.74
N GLY A 108 16.80 -11.10 -11.01
CA GLY A 108 15.89 -10.21 -11.72
C GLY A 108 14.69 -9.89 -10.83
N ASP A 109 13.47 -10.19 -11.29
CA ASP A 109 12.25 -9.98 -10.51
C ASP A 109 11.86 -11.21 -9.66
N ASP A 110 12.52 -12.35 -9.85
CA ASP A 110 12.20 -13.60 -9.16
C ASP A 110 12.98 -13.72 -7.83
N PRO A 111 12.34 -14.08 -6.70
CA PRO A 111 13.01 -14.31 -5.42
C PRO A 111 14.00 -15.48 -5.49
N ASP A 112 15.23 -15.28 -4.99
CA ASP A 112 16.17 -16.38 -4.74
C ASP A 112 15.84 -17.06 -3.40
N VAL A 113 15.10 -18.16 -3.48
CA VAL A 113 14.63 -18.91 -2.31
C VAL A 113 15.78 -19.31 -1.37
N ASN A 114 16.96 -19.60 -1.91
CA ASN A 114 18.09 -20.02 -1.07
C ASN A 114 18.63 -18.84 -0.25
N VAL A 115 18.69 -17.63 -0.81
CA VAL A 115 19.12 -16.44 -0.08
C VAL A 115 18.11 -16.15 1.04
N PHE A 116 16.83 -16.08 0.74
CA PHE A 116 15.77 -15.86 1.73
C PHE A 116 15.80 -16.87 2.89
N LEU A 117 16.00 -18.16 2.61
CA LEU A 117 15.99 -19.21 3.64
C LEU A 117 17.26 -19.25 4.49
N ASN A 118 18.38 -18.67 4.02
CA ASN A 118 19.63 -18.60 4.74
C ASN A 118 19.92 -17.24 5.38
N ALA A 119 19.13 -16.22 5.07
CA ALA A 119 19.20 -14.92 5.70
C ALA A 119 18.77 -15.00 7.18
N SER A 120 19.34 -14.14 8.01
CA SER A 120 18.98 -14.01 9.42
C SER A 120 19.07 -12.56 9.89
N ASP A 121 18.36 -12.25 10.96
CA ASP A 121 18.34 -10.92 11.56
C ASP A 121 19.75 -10.43 11.87
N ALA A 122 20.63 -11.30 12.35
CA ALA A 122 22.01 -10.94 12.72
C ALA A 122 22.89 -10.65 11.49
N ILE A 123 22.74 -11.41 10.40
CA ILE A 123 23.50 -11.20 9.17
C ILE A 123 23.10 -9.89 8.51
N GLU A 124 21.79 -9.64 8.40
CA GLU A 124 21.23 -8.51 7.65
C GLU A 124 21.20 -7.20 8.46
N GLU A 125 21.65 -7.22 9.71
CA GLU A 125 21.71 -6.02 10.56
C GLU A 125 22.75 -5.00 10.08
N GLU A 126 23.78 -5.44 9.38
CA GLU A 126 24.82 -4.54 8.88
C GLU A 126 24.25 -3.45 7.95
N HIS A 127 23.23 -3.78 7.15
CA HIS A 127 22.55 -2.83 6.27
C HIS A 127 21.72 -1.81 7.05
N LEU A 128 21.14 -2.19 8.19
CA LEU A 128 20.44 -1.25 9.08
C LEU A 128 21.42 -0.26 9.72
N LEU A 129 22.58 -0.76 10.16
CA LEU A 129 23.58 0.03 10.89
C LEU A 129 24.48 0.85 9.96
N ALA A 130 24.39 0.66 8.64
CA ALA A 130 25.13 1.44 7.68
C ALA A 130 24.68 2.92 7.72
N SER A 131 25.64 3.80 7.43
CA SER A 131 25.38 5.23 7.30
C SER A 131 25.08 5.56 5.85
N TYR A 132 23.90 6.15 5.61
CA TYR A 132 23.43 6.51 4.26
C TYR A 132 23.45 8.03 4.09
N ASP A 133 24.10 8.52 3.04
CA ASP A 133 24.06 9.92 2.64
C ASP A 133 22.66 10.24 2.07
N THR A 134 21.87 10.95 2.85
CA THR A 134 20.48 11.29 2.50
C THR A 134 20.38 12.13 1.23
N SER A 135 21.41 12.89 0.88
CA SER A 135 21.45 13.68 -0.36
C SER A 135 21.53 12.84 -1.65
N LEU A 136 21.89 11.56 -1.52
CA LEU A 136 21.97 10.60 -2.64
C LEU A 136 20.71 9.72 -2.74
N LEU A 137 19.81 9.78 -1.77
CA LEU A 137 18.59 9.00 -1.75
C LEU A 137 17.44 9.77 -2.43
N THR A 138 16.49 9.02 -2.95
CA THR A 138 15.26 9.60 -3.49
C THR A 138 14.14 9.38 -2.49
N PHE A 139 13.83 10.43 -1.74
CA PHE A 139 12.71 10.43 -0.81
C PHE A 139 11.38 10.65 -1.53
N VAL A 140 10.37 9.92 -1.10
CA VAL A 140 9.00 10.02 -1.62
C VAL A 140 8.00 10.02 -0.47
N SER A 141 6.98 10.87 -0.59
CA SER A 141 5.78 10.80 0.23
C SER A 141 4.83 9.74 -0.33
N ASP A 142 3.86 9.31 0.47
CA ASP A 142 2.79 8.45 -0.02
C ASP A 142 1.96 9.16 -1.10
N SER A 143 1.56 8.39 -2.10
CA SER A 143 0.76 8.85 -3.24
C SER A 143 -0.47 7.98 -3.42
N GLU A 144 -1.38 8.41 -4.29
CA GLU A 144 -2.52 7.59 -4.66
C GLU A 144 -2.10 6.40 -5.54
N ASN A 145 -2.69 5.25 -5.28
CA ASN A 145 -2.64 4.08 -6.12
C ASN A 145 -4.08 3.74 -6.55
N LEU A 146 -4.46 4.24 -7.72
CA LEU A 146 -5.79 4.06 -8.26
C LEU A 146 -5.93 2.66 -8.85
N ALA A 147 -7.04 1.99 -8.52
CA ALA A 147 -7.30 0.62 -8.93
C ALA A 147 -7.57 0.51 -10.46
N VAL A 148 -8.11 1.56 -11.07
CA VAL A 148 -8.13 1.69 -12.54
C VAL A 148 -6.81 2.28 -12.96
N SER A 149 -5.91 1.43 -13.47
CA SER A 149 -4.61 1.85 -13.99
C SER A 149 -4.75 2.73 -15.25
N GLY A 150 -3.67 3.42 -15.64
CA GLY A 150 -3.62 4.26 -16.86
C GLY A 150 -3.71 3.49 -18.19
N ASP A 151 -3.96 2.19 -18.17
CA ASP A 151 -4.02 1.33 -19.36
C ASP A 151 -5.32 1.48 -20.15
N TRP A 152 -6.23 2.35 -19.73
CA TRP A 152 -7.50 2.65 -20.41
C TRP A 152 -7.33 3.64 -21.58
N TYR A 153 -6.13 4.28 -21.73
CA TYR A 153 -5.86 5.24 -22.78
C TYR A 153 -4.47 5.08 -23.41
N ASN A 154 -4.31 5.60 -24.62
CA ASN A 154 -3.03 5.79 -25.28
C ASN A 154 -2.67 7.28 -25.29
N TYR A 155 -1.40 7.60 -25.00
CA TYR A 155 -0.88 8.95 -24.97
C TYR A 155 0.43 9.03 -25.76
N GLN A 156 0.47 9.88 -26.78
CA GLN A 156 1.68 10.13 -27.55
C GLN A 156 2.01 11.63 -27.53
N HIS A 157 3.13 11.97 -26.91
CA HIS A 157 3.61 13.35 -26.91
C HIS A 157 3.93 13.83 -28.33
N VAL A 158 3.43 15.04 -28.69
CA VAL A 158 3.73 15.73 -29.94
C VAL A 158 4.52 17.00 -29.58
N GLY A 159 5.75 17.12 -30.10
CA GLY A 159 6.60 18.28 -29.79
C GLY A 159 6.07 19.62 -30.37
N GLY A 160 6.73 20.73 -30.00
CA GLY A 160 6.43 22.05 -30.57
C GLY A 160 5.21 22.76 -29.97
N GLY A 161 4.75 22.34 -28.77
CA GLY A 161 3.59 22.95 -28.08
C GLY A 161 2.23 22.51 -28.63
N ASN A 162 2.20 21.52 -29.53
CA ASN A 162 0.95 20.92 -30.01
C ASN A 162 0.35 19.98 -28.96
N PRO A 163 -0.98 19.84 -28.94
CA PRO A 163 -1.65 18.84 -28.11
C PRO A 163 -1.12 17.42 -28.39
N PRO A 164 -1.11 16.53 -27.38
CA PRO A 164 -0.73 15.13 -27.60
C PRO A 164 -1.74 14.41 -28.49
N ASN A 165 -1.32 13.35 -29.15
CA ASN A 165 -2.26 12.42 -29.75
C ASN A 165 -2.76 11.50 -28.62
N THR A 166 -4.05 11.49 -28.41
CA THR A 166 -4.71 10.63 -27.41
C THR A 166 -5.81 9.81 -28.05
N SER A 167 -6.04 8.63 -27.51
CA SER A 167 -7.18 7.78 -27.84
C SER A 167 -7.51 6.87 -26.66
N ALA A 168 -8.76 6.42 -26.58
CA ALA A 168 -9.09 5.34 -25.69
C ALA A 168 -8.33 4.06 -26.07
N ASN A 169 -8.02 3.24 -25.08
CA ASN A 169 -7.53 1.87 -25.26
C ASN A 169 -8.68 0.91 -24.96
N SER A 170 -9.50 0.64 -25.95
CA SER A 170 -10.66 -0.24 -25.83
C SER A 170 -10.31 -1.73 -25.75
N ASP A 171 -9.00 -2.07 -25.85
CA ASP A 171 -8.54 -3.45 -25.68
C ASP A 171 -8.52 -3.87 -24.20
N ASN A 172 -8.62 -2.93 -23.28
CA ASN A 172 -8.69 -3.15 -21.83
C ASN A 172 -10.06 -2.78 -21.28
N SER A 173 -10.52 -3.59 -20.32
CA SER A 173 -11.77 -3.40 -19.60
C SER A 173 -11.58 -3.73 -18.12
N TRP A 174 -12.49 -3.26 -17.27
CA TRP A 174 -12.47 -3.51 -15.83
C TRP A 174 -13.86 -3.90 -15.36
N LEU A 175 -13.94 -4.88 -14.47
CA LEU A 175 -15.15 -5.08 -13.68
C LEU A 175 -15.11 -4.12 -12.49
N ILE A 176 -16.13 -3.29 -12.36
CA ILE A 176 -16.29 -2.29 -11.30
C ILE A 176 -17.39 -2.77 -10.36
N ARG A 177 -17.16 -2.69 -9.05
CA ARG A 177 -18.17 -2.88 -8.02
C ARG A 177 -18.70 -1.51 -7.59
N SER A 178 -20.02 -1.39 -7.42
CA SER A 178 -20.69 -0.15 -7.01
C SER A 178 -20.29 0.34 -5.63
N ALA A 179 -20.67 1.58 -5.33
CA ALA A 179 -20.50 2.20 -4.01
C ALA A 179 -21.24 1.42 -2.91
N GLU A 180 -22.42 0.87 -3.19
CA GLU A 180 -23.19 0.02 -2.29
C GLU A 180 -22.56 -1.35 -2.09
N GLY A 181 -21.78 -1.82 -3.07
CA GLY A 181 -21.05 -3.08 -3.02
C GLY A 181 -21.85 -4.30 -3.48
N ASP A 182 -23.02 -4.14 -4.07
CA ASP A 182 -23.97 -5.22 -4.36
C ASP A 182 -24.43 -5.28 -5.83
N SER A 183 -23.96 -4.36 -6.65
CA SER A 183 -24.06 -4.36 -8.11
C SER A 183 -22.67 -4.19 -8.74
N TYR A 184 -22.57 -4.45 -10.04
CA TYR A 184 -21.30 -4.48 -10.76
C TYR A 184 -21.50 -4.02 -12.21
N ALA A 185 -20.42 -3.52 -12.82
CA ALA A 185 -20.42 -3.20 -14.24
C ALA A 185 -19.11 -3.63 -14.91
N LEU A 186 -19.17 -4.06 -16.17
CA LEU A 186 -18.00 -4.16 -17.04
C LEU A 186 -17.83 -2.81 -17.72
N MET A 187 -16.75 -2.11 -17.41
CA MET A 187 -16.41 -0.77 -17.92
C MET A 187 -15.30 -0.85 -18.96
N LYS A 188 -15.42 -0.10 -20.03
CA LYS A 188 -14.34 0.17 -20.99
C LYS A 188 -14.38 1.62 -21.46
N ALA A 189 -13.21 2.20 -21.80
CA ALA A 189 -13.13 3.48 -22.47
C ALA A 189 -13.30 3.29 -23.98
N THR A 190 -14.14 4.08 -24.63
CA THR A 190 -14.39 4.01 -26.09
C THR A 190 -13.99 5.26 -26.83
N TYR A 191 -13.85 6.39 -26.13
CA TYR A 191 -13.35 7.65 -26.68
C TYR A 191 -12.46 8.36 -25.67
N PHE A 192 -11.39 8.99 -26.15
CA PHE A 192 -10.54 9.88 -25.35
C PHE A 192 -9.86 10.94 -26.20
N LEU A 193 -10.05 12.20 -25.84
CA LEU A 193 -9.38 13.37 -26.38
C LEU A 193 -8.84 14.25 -25.23
N TYR A 194 -7.60 14.72 -25.38
CA TYR A 194 -7.02 15.71 -24.47
C TYR A 194 -6.23 16.74 -25.28
N ASP A 195 -6.46 18.03 -25.01
CA ASP A 195 -5.87 19.15 -25.78
C ASP A 195 -5.18 20.21 -24.92
N TYR A 196 -4.80 19.87 -23.67
CA TYR A 196 -4.29 20.75 -22.61
C TYR A 196 -5.34 21.68 -21.95
N ALA A 197 -6.41 22.02 -22.63
CA ALA A 197 -7.48 22.87 -22.08
C ALA A 197 -8.59 22.06 -21.45
N HIS A 198 -8.87 20.86 -22.00
CA HIS A 198 -9.90 19.97 -21.49
C HIS A 198 -9.61 18.51 -21.84
N ALA A 199 -10.30 17.61 -21.17
CA ALA A 199 -10.36 16.19 -21.51
C ALA A 199 -11.81 15.78 -21.79
N GLU A 200 -11.99 15.08 -22.91
CA GLU A 200 -13.26 14.41 -23.24
C GLU A 200 -13.05 12.90 -23.19
N VAL A 201 -13.87 12.20 -22.44
CA VAL A 201 -13.83 10.74 -22.29
C VAL A 201 -15.21 10.16 -22.41
N THR A 202 -15.34 8.99 -23.05
CA THR A 202 -16.55 8.17 -23.00
C THR A 202 -16.19 6.80 -22.43
N PHE A 203 -16.85 6.44 -21.33
CA PHE A 203 -16.87 5.09 -20.80
C PHE A 203 -18.20 4.43 -21.13
N GLU A 204 -18.17 3.17 -21.53
CA GLU A 204 -19.35 2.32 -21.71
C GLU A 204 -19.41 1.28 -20.58
N PHE A 205 -20.64 0.93 -20.18
CA PHE A 205 -20.92 0.00 -19.11
C PHE A 205 -21.91 -1.07 -19.53
N ASP A 206 -21.58 -2.33 -19.21
CA ASP A 206 -22.50 -3.45 -19.21
C ASP A 206 -22.77 -3.84 -17.76
N VAL A 207 -24.01 -3.72 -17.28
CA VAL A 207 -24.34 -3.74 -15.85
C VAL A 207 -24.86 -5.10 -15.40
N GLN A 208 -24.35 -5.57 -14.27
CA GLN A 208 -24.97 -6.63 -13.45
C GLN A 208 -25.66 -5.98 -12.27
N ALA A 209 -26.97 -5.71 -12.41
CA ALA A 209 -27.75 -5.06 -11.37
C ALA A 209 -27.83 -5.88 -10.08
N GLN A 210 -28.10 -5.21 -8.96
CA GLN A 210 -28.29 -5.81 -7.65
C GLN A 210 -29.24 -7.03 -7.71
N GLY A 211 -28.82 -8.13 -7.08
CA GLY A 211 -29.60 -9.37 -7.00
C GLY A 211 -29.66 -10.18 -8.30
N THR A 212 -28.97 -9.75 -9.37
CA THR A 212 -28.79 -10.53 -10.60
C THR A 212 -27.47 -11.28 -10.60
N SER A 213 -27.34 -12.27 -11.47
CA SER A 213 -26.11 -13.09 -11.59
C SER A 213 -25.43 -12.92 -12.95
N GLN A 214 -25.93 -12.03 -13.81
CA GLN A 214 -25.42 -11.86 -15.17
C GLN A 214 -25.22 -10.40 -15.50
N ILE A 215 -24.11 -10.13 -16.20
CA ILE A 215 -23.84 -8.87 -16.87
C ILE A 215 -24.74 -8.80 -18.10
N LEU A 216 -25.43 -7.68 -18.27
CA LEU A 216 -26.30 -7.43 -19.41
C LEU A 216 -25.78 -6.22 -20.19
N ASP A 217 -25.83 -6.31 -21.51
CA ASP A 217 -25.58 -5.15 -22.38
C ASP A 217 -26.66 -4.09 -22.09
N SER A 218 -26.27 -3.04 -21.38
CA SER A 218 -27.15 -1.96 -20.94
C SER A 218 -27.14 -0.77 -21.89
N ASN A 219 -26.14 -0.69 -22.81
CA ASN A 219 -25.88 0.47 -23.67
C ASN A 219 -25.74 1.78 -22.86
N GLU A 220 -25.27 1.69 -21.63
CA GLU A 220 -25.04 2.85 -20.79
C GLU A 220 -23.68 3.48 -21.11
N SER A 221 -23.61 4.81 -21.02
CA SER A 221 -22.38 5.54 -21.25
C SER A 221 -22.26 6.74 -20.32
N PHE A 222 -21.07 6.93 -19.79
CA PHE A 222 -20.67 8.13 -19.09
C PHE A 222 -19.81 8.99 -20.02
N VAL A 223 -20.32 10.15 -20.42
CA VAL A 223 -19.63 11.09 -21.29
C VAL A 223 -19.14 12.27 -20.46
N VAL A 224 -17.83 12.38 -20.32
CA VAL A 224 -17.14 13.37 -19.49
C VAL A 224 -16.58 14.47 -20.38
N ASN A 225 -16.67 15.73 -19.91
CA ASN A 225 -15.99 16.87 -20.52
C ASN A 225 -15.51 17.83 -19.42
N VAL A 226 -14.28 17.73 -19.00
CA VAL A 226 -13.72 18.45 -17.85
C VAL A 226 -12.51 19.29 -18.21
N MET A 227 -12.35 20.41 -17.51
CA MET A 227 -11.14 21.25 -17.52
C MET A 227 -10.20 20.84 -16.38
N PRO A 228 -8.92 21.24 -16.41
CA PRO A 228 -7.99 20.99 -15.31
C PRO A 228 -8.54 21.47 -13.95
N GLY A 229 -8.52 20.57 -12.98
CA GLY A 229 -9.08 20.77 -11.64
C GLY A 229 -10.56 20.44 -11.52
N GLN A 230 -11.16 19.79 -12.51
CA GLN A 230 -12.56 19.36 -12.49
C GLN A 230 -12.66 17.83 -12.51
N ALA A 231 -13.78 17.36 -11.92
CA ALA A 231 -14.18 15.96 -11.92
C ALA A 231 -15.67 15.83 -12.20
N GLU A 232 -16.06 14.74 -12.84
CA GLU A 232 -17.45 14.30 -13.03
C GLU A 232 -17.62 12.89 -12.49
N CYS A 233 -18.81 12.60 -11.95
CA CYS A 233 -19.12 11.35 -11.28
C CYS A 233 -20.38 10.70 -11.87
N TYR A 234 -20.36 9.38 -11.94
CA TYR A 234 -21.41 8.57 -12.55
C TYR A 234 -21.82 7.43 -11.60
N ASP A 235 -23.12 7.20 -11.54
CA ASP A 235 -23.79 6.12 -10.85
C ASP A 235 -24.40 5.20 -11.94
N PHE A 236 -23.80 4.02 -12.14
CA PHE A 236 -24.24 3.09 -13.18
C PHE A 236 -25.48 2.30 -12.75
N ASP A 237 -25.85 2.28 -11.47
CA ASP A 237 -27.08 1.65 -11.01
C ASP A 237 -28.32 2.45 -11.42
N THR A 238 -28.17 3.76 -11.54
CA THR A 238 -29.24 4.67 -12.00
C THR A 238 -29.03 5.20 -13.41
N ALA A 239 -27.89 4.85 -14.05
CA ALA A 239 -27.48 5.33 -15.37
C ALA A 239 -27.47 6.87 -15.45
N ALA A 240 -26.89 7.53 -14.43
CA ALA A 240 -26.95 8.98 -14.28
C ALA A 240 -25.64 9.60 -13.81
N GLU A 241 -25.33 10.80 -14.32
CA GLU A 241 -24.36 11.68 -13.68
C GLU A 241 -24.92 12.17 -12.34
N VAL A 242 -24.05 12.12 -11.31
CA VAL A 242 -24.36 12.53 -9.94
C VAL A 242 -23.29 13.48 -9.42
N ALA A 243 -23.59 14.23 -8.36
CA ALA A 243 -22.58 15.06 -7.74
C ALA A 243 -21.50 14.18 -7.08
N CYS A 244 -20.23 14.52 -7.26
CA CYS A 244 -19.12 13.78 -6.63
C CYS A 244 -19.09 13.91 -5.08
N SER A 245 -19.94 14.76 -4.51
CA SER A 245 -20.22 14.85 -3.06
C SER A 245 -21.25 13.85 -2.56
N ASP A 246 -22.00 13.21 -3.45
CA ASP A 246 -22.99 12.22 -3.09
C ASP A 246 -22.32 10.90 -2.71
N ALA A 247 -22.95 10.07 -1.91
CA ALA A 247 -22.38 8.79 -1.50
C ALA A 247 -22.57 7.68 -2.55
N SER A 248 -23.43 7.91 -3.55
CA SER A 248 -23.88 6.90 -4.51
C SER A 248 -23.08 6.85 -5.81
N TRP A 249 -22.11 7.74 -6.03
CA TRP A 249 -21.31 7.64 -7.26
C TRP A 249 -20.46 6.36 -7.28
N ASP A 250 -20.32 5.72 -8.43
CA ASP A 250 -19.53 4.50 -8.61
C ASP A 250 -18.20 4.77 -9.27
N VAL A 251 -18.20 5.61 -10.31
CA VAL A 251 -17.01 5.97 -11.08
C VAL A 251 -16.88 7.48 -11.17
N GLN A 252 -15.67 7.98 -10.90
CA GLN A 252 -15.29 9.38 -11.07
C GLN A 252 -14.17 9.47 -12.11
N PHE A 253 -14.30 10.42 -13.03
CA PHE A 253 -13.16 10.89 -13.82
C PHE A 253 -12.73 12.28 -13.36
N GLU A 254 -11.43 12.44 -13.13
CA GLU A 254 -10.82 13.70 -12.75
C GLU A 254 -9.68 14.07 -13.69
N LEU A 255 -9.66 15.34 -14.16
CA LEU A 255 -8.50 15.95 -14.76
C LEU A 255 -7.83 16.83 -13.69
N PRO A 256 -6.70 16.43 -13.09
CA PRO A 256 -6.07 17.17 -12.00
C PRO A 256 -5.70 18.61 -12.40
N ALA A 257 -5.73 19.53 -11.42
CA ALA A 257 -5.25 20.88 -11.61
C ALA A 257 -3.72 20.91 -11.84
N LEU A 258 -3.24 21.80 -12.70
CA LEU A 258 -1.80 21.99 -12.89
C LEU A 258 -1.14 22.50 -11.59
N PRO A 259 0.07 22.07 -11.24
CA PRO A 259 1.03 21.34 -12.07
C PRO A 259 0.87 19.80 -12.06
N ALA A 260 -0.09 19.25 -11.30
CA ALA A 260 -0.36 17.82 -11.33
C ALA A 260 -0.75 17.38 -12.73
N ARG A 261 -0.44 16.12 -13.05
CA ARG A 261 -0.69 15.54 -14.36
C ARG A 261 -1.30 14.16 -14.17
N GLY A 262 -2.03 13.72 -15.16
CA GLY A 262 -2.68 12.42 -15.17
C GLY A 262 -4.14 12.54 -15.61
N PHE A 263 -4.77 11.41 -15.67
CA PHE A 263 -6.19 11.23 -15.98
C PHE A 263 -6.70 10.18 -15.02
N ASN A 264 -7.30 10.64 -13.92
CA ASN A 264 -7.65 9.79 -12.80
C ASN A 264 -9.04 9.21 -13.00
N VAL A 265 -9.13 7.89 -12.99
CA VAL A 265 -10.39 7.15 -12.89
C VAL A 265 -10.43 6.52 -11.50
N ARG A 266 -11.43 6.86 -10.71
CA ARG A 266 -11.59 6.44 -9.31
C ARG A 266 -12.87 5.64 -9.15
N THR A 267 -12.88 4.77 -8.14
CA THR A 267 -14.09 4.12 -7.65
C THR A 267 -14.43 4.62 -6.24
N ASN A 268 -15.71 4.64 -5.89
CA ASN A 268 -16.15 5.07 -4.57
C ASN A 268 -15.83 4.02 -3.51
N GLY A 269 -14.57 3.92 -3.17
CA GLY A 269 -14.04 2.99 -2.18
C GLY A 269 -12.59 3.29 -1.82
N GLY A 270 -12.11 2.71 -0.74
CA GLY A 270 -10.74 2.91 -0.28
C GLY A 270 -10.44 4.35 0.10
N ILE A 271 -9.42 4.97 -0.53
CA ILE A 271 -9.05 6.38 -0.26
C ILE A 271 -9.88 7.37 -1.06
N SER A 272 -10.56 6.95 -2.11
CA SER A 272 -11.30 7.82 -3.03
C SER A 272 -12.74 8.08 -2.61
N GLY A 273 -13.31 7.25 -1.74
CA GLY A 273 -14.69 7.42 -1.28
C GLY A 273 -15.04 6.53 -0.10
N SER A 274 -16.23 6.80 0.47
CA SER A 274 -16.72 6.08 1.67
C SER A 274 -17.53 4.82 1.35
N GLY A 275 -17.74 4.53 0.08
CA GLY A 275 -18.48 3.35 -0.39
C GLY A 275 -17.63 2.07 -0.38
N ASN A 276 -18.22 1.02 -0.96
CA ASN A 276 -17.59 -0.30 -1.12
C ASN A 276 -17.04 -0.50 -2.55
N GLY A 277 -16.88 0.56 -3.32
CA GLY A 277 -16.37 0.51 -4.69
C GLY A 277 -15.04 -0.21 -4.81
N GLY A 278 -14.84 -0.87 -5.94
CA GLY A 278 -13.62 -1.59 -6.20
C GLY A 278 -13.53 -2.09 -7.64
N VAL A 279 -12.37 -2.58 -8.02
CA VAL A 279 -12.01 -2.91 -9.39
C VAL A 279 -11.40 -4.31 -9.46
N PHE A 280 -11.76 -5.05 -10.50
CA PHE A 280 -11.09 -6.28 -10.90
C PHE A 280 -10.67 -6.14 -12.38
N GLY A 281 -9.37 -6.21 -12.64
CA GLY A 281 -8.80 -6.01 -13.98
C GLY A 281 -7.37 -5.46 -13.93
N PRO A 282 -6.79 -5.02 -15.07
CA PRO A 282 -7.42 -4.95 -16.40
C PRO A 282 -7.69 -6.35 -17.00
N LEU A 283 -8.77 -6.45 -17.77
CA LEU A 283 -9.11 -7.60 -18.58
C LEU A 283 -8.86 -7.24 -20.06
N THR A 284 -8.21 -8.12 -20.80
CA THR A 284 -8.15 -7.97 -22.25
C THR A 284 -9.55 -8.10 -22.86
N THR A 285 -9.78 -7.59 -24.08
CA THR A 285 -11.05 -7.77 -24.80
C THR A 285 -11.48 -9.25 -24.83
N THR A 286 -10.56 -10.17 -25.13
CA THR A 286 -10.86 -11.61 -25.16
C THR A 286 -11.27 -12.15 -23.80
N ASP A 287 -10.61 -11.71 -22.72
CA ASP A 287 -10.97 -12.14 -21.37
C ASP A 287 -12.32 -11.54 -20.95
N ALA A 288 -12.55 -10.25 -21.23
CA ALA A 288 -13.78 -9.55 -20.88
C ALA A 288 -15.03 -10.19 -21.53
N GLU A 289 -14.92 -10.60 -22.80
CA GLU A 289 -15.98 -11.31 -23.53
C GLU A 289 -16.38 -12.66 -22.90
N MET A 290 -15.49 -13.25 -22.09
CA MET A 290 -15.80 -14.51 -21.38
C MET A 290 -16.60 -14.30 -20.10
N TYR A 291 -16.64 -13.08 -19.55
CA TYR A 291 -17.33 -12.80 -18.29
C TYR A 291 -18.82 -12.57 -18.54
N THR A 292 -19.65 -13.54 -18.18
CA THR A 292 -21.11 -13.40 -18.12
C THR A 292 -21.60 -13.00 -16.73
N SER A 293 -20.72 -12.99 -15.74
CA SER A 293 -20.96 -12.56 -14.36
C SER A 293 -19.75 -11.82 -13.85
N ALA A 294 -19.95 -10.73 -13.13
CA ALA A 294 -18.90 -9.96 -12.50
C ALA A 294 -18.37 -10.61 -11.20
N THR A 295 -19.08 -11.59 -10.66
CA THR A 295 -18.70 -12.25 -9.40
C THR A 295 -18.18 -13.67 -9.58
N ILE A 296 -18.26 -14.22 -10.80
CA ILE A 296 -17.85 -15.60 -11.08
C ILE A 296 -16.84 -15.64 -12.23
N ALA A 297 -15.67 -16.20 -11.95
CA ALA A 297 -14.62 -16.37 -12.95
C ALA A 297 -15.03 -17.37 -14.03
N PRO A 298 -14.86 -17.03 -15.34
CA PRO A 298 -15.14 -17.91 -16.46
C PRO A 298 -14.41 -19.25 -16.37
N GLY A 299 -15.02 -20.31 -16.83
CA GLY A 299 -14.44 -21.66 -16.90
C GLY A 299 -14.26 -22.36 -15.56
N SER A 300 -13.77 -21.69 -14.52
CA SER A 300 -13.58 -22.28 -13.19
C SER A 300 -14.82 -22.25 -12.31
N GLY A 301 -15.75 -21.31 -12.53
CA GLY A 301 -16.89 -21.07 -11.67
C GLY A 301 -16.54 -20.56 -10.27
N ARG A 302 -15.30 -20.10 -10.06
CA ARG A 302 -14.83 -19.58 -8.77
C ARG A 302 -15.46 -18.21 -8.50
N ASP A 303 -15.90 -17.99 -7.26
CA ASP A 303 -16.32 -16.68 -6.77
C ASP A 303 -15.10 -15.74 -6.70
N ILE A 304 -15.21 -14.58 -7.36
CA ILE A 304 -14.20 -13.53 -7.41
C ILE A 304 -14.64 -12.23 -6.72
N SER A 305 -15.81 -12.21 -6.06
CA SER A 305 -16.34 -11.00 -5.40
C SER A 305 -15.36 -10.38 -4.38
N ASN A 306 -14.50 -11.22 -3.77
CA ASN A 306 -13.48 -10.79 -2.82
C ASN A 306 -12.13 -10.41 -3.48
N HIS A 307 -12.04 -10.41 -4.80
CA HIS A 307 -10.82 -10.05 -5.54
C HIS A 307 -10.84 -8.61 -6.08
N TYR A 308 -11.92 -7.89 -5.85
CA TYR A 308 -12.00 -6.47 -6.18
C TYR A 308 -11.12 -5.67 -5.22
N VAL A 309 -10.28 -4.81 -5.78
CA VAL A 309 -9.41 -3.91 -5.03
C VAL A 309 -9.93 -2.48 -5.13
N SER A 310 -9.94 -1.76 -4.01
CA SER A 310 -10.30 -0.34 -3.99
C SER A 310 -9.05 0.52 -4.13
N ASP A 311 -9.23 1.79 -4.44
CA ASP A 311 -8.16 2.77 -4.46
C ASP A 311 -7.45 2.82 -3.11
N SER A 312 -6.12 2.93 -3.14
CA SER A 312 -5.28 2.80 -1.95
C SER A 312 -4.11 3.79 -1.97
N ASN A 313 -3.39 3.91 -0.87
CA ASN A 313 -2.13 4.63 -0.86
C ASN A 313 -0.99 3.72 -1.33
N ALA A 314 -0.13 4.27 -2.18
CA ALA A 314 1.17 3.71 -2.50
C ALA A 314 2.25 4.41 -1.66
N SER A 315 3.08 3.63 -1.00
CA SER A 315 4.21 4.11 -0.21
C SER A 315 5.53 3.57 -0.77
N ILE A 316 6.65 4.00 -0.19
CA ILE A 316 7.96 3.40 -0.47
C ILE A 316 7.94 1.88 -0.26
N PHE A 317 7.13 1.38 0.68
CA PHE A 317 6.96 -0.05 0.98
C PHE A 317 6.14 -0.79 -0.07
N THR A 318 5.26 -0.10 -0.81
CA THR A 318 4.50 -0.68 -1.93
C THR A 318 5.38 -0.80 -3.17
N ALA A 319 6.17 0.23 -3.45
CA ALA A 319 7.10 0.24 -4.57
C ALA A 319 8.29 -0.72 -4.37
N ASN A 320 8.65 -0.97 -3.11
CA ASN A 320 9.78 -1.79 -2.72
C ASN A 320 9.35 -2.73 -1.60
N GLU A 321 8.63 -3.80 -1.93
CA GLU A 321 8.10 -4.74 -0.94
C GLU A 321 9.20 -5.29 -0.03
N TRP A 322 8.92 -5.38 1.26
CA TRP A 322 9.83 -5.83 2.31
C TRP A 322 9.90 -7.36 2.46
N TYR A 323 9.21 -8.12 1.60
CA TYR A 323 9.09 -9.58 1.71
C TYR A 323 9.08 -10.30 0.35
N GLY A 324 9.41 -11.59 0.39
CA GLY A 324 9.05 -12.56 -0.64
C GLY A 324 7.83 -13.37 -0.20
N TYR A 325 6.93 -13.68 -1.13
CA TYR A 325 5.70 -14.42 -0.85
C TYR A 325 5.76 -15.87 -1.32
N ASN A 326 5.28 -16.80 -0.48
CA ASN A 326 5.01 -18.18 -0.83
C ASN A 326 6.22 -18.99 -1.33
N LEU A 327 7.42 -18.71 -0.83
CA LEU A 327 8.67 -19.30 -1.32
C LEU A 327 8.74 -20.82 -1.15
N GLU A 328 8.02 -21.37 -0.18
CA GLU A 328 7.95 -22.82 0.09
C GLU A 328 6.55 -23.40 -0.19
N GLY A 329 5.67 -22.67 -0.89
CA GLY A 329 4.31 -23.14 -1.20
C GLY A 329 3.33 -23.15 -0.01
N ASN A 330 3.65 -22.43 1.07
CA ASN A 330 2.89 -22.40 2.33
C ASN A 330 2.16 -21.07 2.59
N HIS A 331 2.12 -20.19 1.59
CA HIS A 331 1.49 -18.86 1.64
C HIS A 331 2.07 -17.92 2.73
N LYS A 332 3.33 -18.12 3.13
CA LYS A 332 4.03 -17.26 4.08
C LYS A 332 4.74 -16.10 3.41
N LEU A 333 4.95 -15.06 4.20
CA LEU A 333 5.83 -13.93 3.89
C LEU A 333 7.20 -14.18 4.53
N TRP A 334 8.25 -13.87 3.77
CA TRP A 334 9.66 -13.99 4.17
C TRP A 334 10.31 -12.63 4.05
N PRO A 335 10.92 -12.04 5.09
CA PRO A 335 11.54 -10.73 5.00
C PRO A 335 12.74 -10.78 4.04
N ASN A 336 12.93 -9.70 3.28
CA ASN A 336 14.11 -9.49 2.44
C ASN A 336 15.09 -8.49 3.06
N TYR A 337 14.82 -8.04 4.27
CA TYR A 337 15.67 -7.13 5.05
C TYR A 337 16.05 -5.83 4.33
N ARG A 338 15.26 -5.37 3.37
CA ARG A 338 15.43 -4.05 2.78
C ARG A 338 15.51 -2.98 3.85
N THR A 339 16.48 -2.07 3.70
CA THR A 339 16.60 -0.93 4.61
C THR A 339 15.95 0.29 3.96
N TYR A 340 14.97 0.83 4.64
CA TYR A 340 14.32 2.08 4.29
C TYR A 340 14.83 3.19 5.17
N THR A 341 15.11 4.35 4.58
CA THR A 341 15.44 5.56 5.34
C THR A 341 14.20 6.43 5.43
N ILE A 342 13.76 6.75 6.63
CA ILE A 342 12.54 7.51 6.91
C ILE A 342 12.92 8.87 7.49
N ASP A 343 12.58 9.95 6.78
CA ASP A 343 12.65 11.33 7.24
C ASP A 343 11.33 11.65 7.98
N THR A 344 11.42 12.07 9.23
CA THR A 344 10.26 12.28 10.09
C THR A 344 9.51 13.59 9.81
N ASP A 345 10.12 14.57 9.16
CA ASP A 345 9.50 15.79 8.62
C ASP A 345 10.42 16.43 7.56
N SER A 346 10.18 16.16 6.30
CA SER A 346 11.00 16.65 5.16
C SER A 346 11.01 18.19 5.02
N THR A 347 10.17 18.91 5.78
CA THR A 347 10.14 20.39 5.80
C THR A 347 10.99 20.99 6.93
N ASP A 348 11.46 20.16 7.88
CA ASP A 348 12.32 20.58 8.98
C ASP A 348 13.74 19.98 8.80
N ALA A 349 14.72 20.83 8.57
CA ALA A 349 16.12 20.42 8.39
C ALA A 349 16.75 19.78 9.65
N ASP A 350 16.15 19.99 10.81
CA ASP A 350 16.57 19.41 12.08
C ASP A 350 15.79 18.13 12.43
N ALA A 351 14.88 17.69 11.54
CA ALA A 351 14.12 16.45 11.72
C ALA A 351 15.03 15.22 11.74
N LYS A 352 14.63 14.22 12.52
CA LYS A 352 15.38 12.97 12.60
C LYS A 352 15.12 12.08 11.39
N VAL A 353 16.17 11.43 10.95
CA VAL A 353 16.11 10.43 9.90
C VAL A 353 16.48 9.07 10.48
N TYR A 354 15.66 8.06 10.21
CA TYR A 354 15.84 6.71 10.72
C TYR A 354 16.02 5.69 9.60
N ASN A 355 16.97 4.77 9.77
CA ASN A 355 17.01 3.54 8.99
C ASN A 355 16.07 2.53 9.64
N LEU A 356 15.26 1.85 8.87
CA LEU A 356 14.24 0.90 9.32
C LEU A 356 14.28 -0.37 8.47
N GLN A 357 14.14 -1.52 9.14
CA GLN A 357 13.90 -2.82 8.51
C GLN A 357 12.65 -3.47 9.11
N ILE A 358 11.86 -4.17 8.28
CA ILE A 358 10.78 -5.06 8.71
C ILE A 358 11.32 -6.49 8.61
N ILE A 359 11.43 -7.18 9.74
CA ILE A 359 12.17 -8.44 9.87
C ILE A 359 11.29 -9.67 10.14
N SER A 360 10.01 -9.48 10.41
CA SER A 360 9.02 -10.56 10.59
C SER A 360 7.61 -10.05 10.33
N TYR A 361 6.69 -10.99 10.12
CA TYR A 361 5.24 -10.74 9.96
C TYR A 361 4.40 -11.52 10.96
N TYR A 362 5.04 -12.36 11.76
CA TYR A 362 4.36 -13.34 12.61
C TYR A 362 4.69 -13.10 14.07
N ASP A 363 3.71 -13.36 14.95
CA ASP A 363 3.94 -13.41 16.39
C ASP A 363 4.68 -14.70 16.81
N GLY A 364 4.98 -14.83 18.11
CA GLY A 364 5.65 -16.00 18.67
C GLY A 364 4.85 -17.32 18.55
N ALA A 365 3.56 -17.25 18.21
CA ALA A 365 2.70 -18.41 17.93
C ALA A 365 2.58 -18.71 16.41
N GLY A 366 3.17 -17.87 15.56
CA GLY A 366 3.08 -17.98 14.11
C GLY A 366 1.81 -17.35 13.53
N THR A 367 1.12 -16.49 14.26
CA THR A 367 -0.05 -15.75 13.78
C THR A 367 0.40 -14.59 12.90
N SER A 368 -0.22 -14.43 11.74
CA SER A 368 0.08 -13.38 10.77
C SER A 368 -0.52 -12.02 11.17
N GLY A 369 0.13 -10.92 10.75
CA GLY A 369 -0.34 -9.56 11.02
C GLY A 369 0.36 -8.91 12.21
N TYR A 370 1.52 -9.42 12.58
CA TYR A 370 2.35 -8.90 13.66
C TYR A 370 3.75 -8.54 13.14
N PRO A 371 3.88 -7.51 12.27
CA PRO A 371 5.19 -7.10 11.78
C PRO A 371 6.11 -6.76 12.95
N THR A 372 7.35 -7.21 12.85
CA THR A 372 8.42 -6.84 13.77
C THR A 372 9.37 -5.91 13.03
N ILE A 373 9.61 -4.74 13.59
CA ILE A 373 10.54 -3.76 13.05
C ILE A 373 11.76 -3.62 13.92
N ARG A 374 12.86 -3.20 13.32
CA ARG A 374 14.01 -2.61 14.00
C ARG A 374 14.41 -1.34 13.27
N TYR A 375 14.93 -0.35 14.01
CA TYR A 375 15.33 0.92 13.42
C TYR A 375 16.40 1.60 14.27
N VAL A 376 17.19 2.44 13.63
CA VAL A 376 18.23 3.26 14.25
C VAL A 376 18.23 4.64 13.61
N GLU A 377 18.65 5.67 14.34
CA GLU A 377 18.89 6.98 13.78
C GLU A 377 20.03 6.92 12.75
N ASN A 378 19.86 7.47 11.55
CA ASN A 378 20.87 7.47 10.51
C ASN A 378 22.03 8.39 10.90
N ALA A 379 23.24 7.84 10.99
CA ALA A 379 24.43 8.56 11.48
C ALA A 379 24.98 9.62 10.53
N SER A 380 24.39 9.78 9.33
CA SER A 380 24.87 10.74 8.30
C SER A 380 24.13 12.08 8.28
N ASN A 381 23.24 12.32 9.22
CA ASN A 381 22.55 13.62 9.34
C ASN A 381 23.32 14.61 10.15
#